data_7987f8017f1fb2884978eb7bde6c6c0a
#
_entry.id   7987f8017f1fb2884978eb7bde6c6c0a
#
_cell.length_a   1.000
_cell.length_b   1.000
_cell.length_c   1.000
_cell.angle_alpha   90.00
_cell.angle_beta   90.00
_cell.angle_gamma   90.00
#
_symmetry.space_group_name_H-M   'P 1'
#
loop_
_entity.id
_entity.type
_entity.pdbx_description
1 polymer ?
#
loop_
_entity_poly.entity_id
_entity_poly.type
_entity_poly.pdbx_seq_one_letter_code
_entity_poly.pdbx_strand_id
1 'polypeptide(L)'
;MAILGAGPADASGMRANEAWLAEVPSVVLMQPTTLCNLNCSYCYLPDRKVSRRMSVGVAQAVATGVREWAGKHPVAVVWHGGEPLAVGPAYFRSLLAPFGPGEGHAVTHAVQTNATLIDEAWCEVLSTVPVRVAVSVDGPGEANAARVDWAGHPSLERVVSAIGMLRRAGIDFNMIAVVANVAPGAATALYRFACELGCDSLGVNLAEKKGVYGGGQEPEGGVVGFWQELAACWQADPRIRVRELDHAYTYIREELAGGAAQRADRPVMPLPLVAWDGDFLPIGAELAGFRSPRHGPFSAGNVLDTPLAVLAARAHKVPWVADALAGVTSCRKHCDYFAYCRGGQAANKYFETGRLDSTETVYCRASKINLMEGILRHAERACV
;
A
#
# COMPACT_ATOMS: atom_id res chain seq x y z
N MET A 1 -46.48 -20.31 6.56
CA MET A 1 -45.53 -21.37 6.83
C MET A 1 -44.96 -21.88 5.52
N ALA A 2 -43.80 -21.35 5.08
CA ALA A 2 -43.00 -21.95 4.02
C ALA A 2 -41.56 -21.47 4.25
N ILE A 3 -40.74 -22.40 4.74
CA ILE A 3 -39.33 -22.27 4.98
C ILE A 3 -38.66 -22.37 3.60
N LEU A 4 -38.16 -21.25 3.07
CA LEU A 4 -37.29 -21.28 1.88
C LEU A 4 -35.88 -21.65 2.37
N GLY A 5 -35.49 -22.89 2.07
CA GLY A 5 -34.17 -23.42 2.31
C GLY A 5 -33.10 -22.65 1.56
N ALA A 6 -32.01 -22.32 2.24
CA ALA A 6 -30.77 -21.87 1.62
C ALA A 6 -30.28 -22.98 0.69
N GLY A 7 -30.23 -22.72 -0.62
CA GLY A 7 -29.63 -23.61 -1.59
C GLY A 7 -28.13 -23.80 -1.31
N PRO A 8 -27.54 -24.93 -1.75
CA PRO A 8 -26.13 -25.21 -1.54
C PRO A 8 -25.28 -24.11 -2.14
N ALA A 9 -24.32 -23.57 -1.36
CA ALA A 9 -23.32 -22.65 -1.83
C ALA A 9 -22.63 -23.25 -3.08
N ASP A 10 -22.65 -22.52 -4.16
CA ASP A 10 -22.17 -22.96 -5.46
C ASP A 10 -20.66 -23.31 -5.39
N ALA A 11 -20.37 -24.60 -5.42
CA ALA A 11 -19.01 -25.13 -5.42
C ALA A 11 -18.18 -24.65 -6.63
N SER A 12 -18.80 -24.14 -7.69
CA SER A 12 -18.14 -23.53 -8.85
C SER A 12 -17.60 -22.14 -8.52
N GLY A 13 -18.31 -21.35 -7.72
CA GLY A 13 -17.88 -20.04 -7.26
C GLY A 13 -16.68 -20.12 -6.30
N MET A 14 -16.61 -21.14 -5.46
CA MET A 14 -15.48 -21.34 -4.54
C MET A 14 -14.17 -21.67 -5.29
N ARG A 15 -14.20 -22.51 -6.32
CA ARG A 15 -13.01 -22.81 -7.14
C ARG A 15 -12.56 -21.61 -7.99
N ALA A 16 -13.50 -20.81 -8.47
CA ALA A 16 -13.17 -19.57 -9.18
C ALA A 16 -12.46 -18.56 -8.27
N ASN A 17 -12.92 -18.40 -7.03
CA ASN A 17 -12.30 -17.49 -6.05
C ASN A 17 -10.90 -17.97 -5.61
N GLU A 18 -10.69 -19.28 -5.45
CA GLU A 18 -9.39 -19.89 -5.13
C GLU A 18 -8.34 -19.56 -6.20
N ALA A 19 -8.73 -19.61 -7.47
CA ALA A 19 -7.85 -19.28 -8.59
C ALA A 19 -7.46 -17.79 -8.67
N TRP A 20 -8.22 -16.90 -8.02
CA TRP A 20 -7.96 -15.46 -8.09
C TRP A 20 -6.92 -14.94 -7.10
N LEU A 21 -6.65 -15.62 -6.01
CA LEU A 21 -5.71 -15.17 -4.98
C LEU A 21 -4.47 -16.06 -5.01
N ALA A 22 -3.29 -15.46 -5.17
CA ALA A 22 -2.04 -16.19 -5.07
C ALA A 22 -1.84 -16.70 -3.63
N GLU A 23 -1.45 -17.96 -3.48
CA GLU A 23 -1.29 -18.60 -2.16
C GLU A 23 -0.13 -18.03 -1.35
N VAL A 24 0.93 -17.60 -2.03
CA VAL A 24 2.16 -17.13 -1.40
C VAL A 24 2.39 -15.65 -1.71
N PRO A 25 2.23 -14.77 -0.72
CA PRO A 25 2.51 -13.34 -0.88
C PRO A 25 4.01 -13.08 -1.10
N SER A 26 4.34 -12.11 -1.94
CA SER A 26 5.70 -11.57 -2.07
C SER A 26 5.97 -10.43 -1.09
N VAL A 27 4.93 -9.90 -0.44
CA VAL A 27 5.02 -8.80 0.54
C VAL A 27 4.11 -9.12 1.72
N VAL A 28 4.56 -8.81 2.93
CA VAL A 28 3.75 -8.82 4.16
C VAL A 28 3.90 -7.47 4.85
N LEU A 29 2.78 -6.81 5.12
CA LEU A 29 2.75 -5.61 5.95
C LEU A 29 2.67 -6.01 7.41
N MET A 30 3.44 -5.36 8.27
CA MET A 30 3.41 -5.54 9.71
C MET A 30 3.17 -4.20 10.39
N GLN A 31 2.16 -4.15 11.27
CA GLN A 31 1.84 -2.95 12.04
C GLN A 31 2.51 -3.01 13.43
N PRO A 32 3.70 -2.40 13.62
CA PRO A 32 4.41 -2.50 14.90
C PRO A 32 3.72 -1.74 16.02
N THR A 33 2.90 -0.74 15.68
CA THR A 33 2.11 0.04 16.65
C THR A 33 0.93 0.74 15.99
N THR A 34 -0.11 1.04 16.76
CA THR A 34 -1.20 1.94 16.33
C THR A 34 -0.85 3.41 16.52
N LEU A 35 0.12 3.72 17.42
CA LEU A 35 0.49 5.08 17.76
C LEU A 35 1.12 5.81 16.56
N CYS A 36 0.69 7.04 16.31
CA CYS A 36 1.37 7.96 15.40
C CYS A 36 1.59 9.31 16.09
N ASN A 37 2.78 9.86 15.96
CA ASN A 37 3.12 11.18 16.48
C ASN A 37 2.62 12.33 15.59
N LEU A 38 2.09 12.02 14.37
CA LEU A 38 1.43 12.97 13.50
C LEU A 38 -0.08 12.78 13.46
N ASN A 39 -0.79 13.87 13.15
CA ASN A 39 -2.22 13.93 12.94
C ASN A 39 -2.56 14.40 11.52
N CYS A 40 -2.01 13.74 10.51
CA CYS A 40 -2.31 14.10 9.13
C CYS A 40 -3.81 14.06 8.86
N SER A 41 -4.34 15.12 8.22
CA SER A 41 -5.79 15.30 8.04
C SER A 41 -6.44 14.22 7.16
N TYR A 42 -5.71 13.66 6.22
CA TYR A 42 -6.17 12.60 5.31
C TYR A 42 -5.89 11.17 5.81
N CYS A 43 -5.35 10.99 7.02
CA CYS A 43 -4.97 9.68 7.49
C CYS A 43 -6.18 8.77 7.72
N TYR A 44 -6.17 7.60 7.09
CA TYR A 44 -7.26 6.62 7.15
C TYR A 44 -7.25 5.78 8.43
N LEU A 45 -6.13 5.70 9.15
CA LEU A 45 -5.96 4.80 10.29
C LEU A 45 -6.81 5.23 11.49
N PRO A 46 -7.54 4.30 12.12
CA PRO A 46 -8.19 4.54 13.41
C PRO A 46 -7.15 4.52 14.54
N ASP A 47 -7.56 4.93 15.74
CA ASP A 47 -6.84 4.74 17.01
C ASP A 47 -5.40 5.28 17.08
N ARG A 48 -5.03 6.24 16.24
CA ARG A 48 -3.65 6.78 16.13
C ARG A 48 -3.10 7.42 17.42
N LYS A 49 -3.95 7.73 18.39
CA LYS A 49 -3.57 8.24 19.72
C LYS A 49 -3.33 7.12 20.73
N VAL A 50 -3.79 5.91 20.43
CA VAL A 50 -3.71 4.77 21.35
C VAL A 50 -2.38 4.06 21.14
N SER A 51 -1.59 3.95 22.18
CA SER A 51 -0.31 3.24 22.13
C SER A 51 -0.52 1.74 22.33
N ARG A 52 -0.82 1.03 21.25
CA ARG A 52 -0.77 -0.43 21.20
C ARG A 52 0.47 -0.84 20.44
N ARG A 53 1.13 -1.91 20.86
CA ARG A 53 2.43 -2.31 20.31
C ARG A 53 2.46 -3.80 20.02
N MET A 54 2.95 -4.17 18.86
CA MET A 54 3.16 -5.57 18.45
C MET A 54 4.11 -6.26 19.44
N SER A 55 3.77 -7.45 19.89
CA SER A 55 4.66 -8.27 20.70
C SER A 55 5.73 -8.96 19.84
N VAL A 56 6.88 -9.29 20.45
CA VAL A 56 7.91 -10.11 19.79
C VAL A 56 7.35 -11.49 19.41
N GLY A 57 6.38 -12.01 20.16
CA GLY A 57 5.68 -13.26 19.84
C GLY A 57 4.94 -13.23 18.52
N VAL A 58 4.25 -12.10 18.21
CA VAL A 58 3.62 -11.88 16.88
C VAL A 58 4.69 -11.85 15.78
N ALA A 59 5.78 -11.09 15.99
CA ALA A 59 6.88 -11.03 15.02
C ALA A 59 7.50 -12.42 14.78
N GLN A 60 7.66 -13.24 15.82
CA GLN A 60 8.16 -14.62 15.73
C GLN A 60 7.22 -15.54 14.93
N ALA A 61 5.91 -15.44 15.16
CA ALA A 61 4.91 -16.21 14.42
C ALA A 61 4.93 -15.87 12.93
N VAL A 62 5.02 -14.56 12.61
CA VAL A 62 5.13 -14.09 11.21
C VAL A 62 6.45 -14.54 10.58
N ALA A 63 7.58 -14.40 11.28
CA ALA A 63 8.88 -14.80 10.78
C ALA A 63 8.93 -16.28 10.38
N THR A 64 8.23 -17.15 11.11
CA THR A 64 8.13 -18.57 10.78
C THR A 64 7.41 -18.79 9.43
N GLY A 65 6.25 -18.17 9.20
CA GLY A 65 5.53 -18.30 7.93
C GLY A 65 6.25 -17.62 6.76
N VAL A 66 6.89 -16.48 7.01
CA VAL A 66 7.68 -15.77 5.99
C VAL A 66 8.87 -16.62 5.53
N ARG A 67 9.54 -17.35 6.42
CA ARG A 67 10.62 -18.29 6.03
C ARG A 67 10.11 -19.42 5.13
N GLU A 68 8.92 -19.96 5.41
CA GLU A 68 8.29 -20.97 4.54
C GLU A 68 8.01 -20.41 3.15
N TRP A 69 7.55 -19.18 3.04
CA TRP A 69 7.31 -18.49 1.76
C TRP A 69 8.61 -18.15 1.04
N ALA A 70 9.61 -17.67 1.79
CA ALA A 70 10.92 -17.31 1.24
C ALA A 70 11.67 -18.50 0.62
N GLY A 71 11.35 -19.72 1.00
CA GLY A 71 11.80 -20.93 0.31
C GLY A 71 11.27 -21.12 -1.12
N LYS A 72 10.21 -20.38 -1.50
CA LYS A 72 9.60 -20.43 -2.85
C LYS A 72 9.99 -19.22 -3.71
N HIS A 73 10.06 -18.03 -3.12
CA HIS A 73 10.46 -16.78 -3.79
C HIS A 73 10.77 -15.70 -2.72
N PRO A 74 11.51 -14.62 -3.06
CA PRO A 74 11.79 -13.55 -2.11
C PRO A 74 10.53 -12.92 -1.52
N VAL A 75 10.55 -12.64 -0.21
CA VAL A 75 9.46 -11.99 0.53
C VAL A 75 9.95 -10.70 1.18
N ALA A 76 9.20 -9.62 0.97
CA ALA A 76 9.45 -8.35 1.64
C ALA A 76 8.53 -8.18 2.86
N VAL A 77 9.11 -7.89 4.01
CA VAL A 77 8.40 -7.51 5.24
C VAL A 77 8.42 -5.99 5.34
N VAL A 78 7.25 -5.37 5.27
CA VAL A 78 7.11 -3.91 5.29
C VAL A 78 6.49 -3.47 6.61
N TRP A 79 7.25 -2.75 7.41
CA TRP A 79 6.80 -2.17 8.68
C TRP A 79 6.01 -0.90 8.39
N HIS A 80 4.70 -0.94 8.68
CA HIS A 80 3.75 0.10 8.28
C HIS A 80 2.57 0.17 9.26
N GLY A 81 1.91 1.32 9.32
CA GLY A 81 0.73 1.56 10.17
C GLY A 81 1.08 2.22 11.51
N GLY A 82 0.33 3.28 11.86
CA GLY A 82 0.76 4.27 12.85
C GLY A 82 2.05 4.96 12.38
N GLU A 83 2.98 5.16 13.30
CA GLU A 83 4.36 5.50 12.98
C GLU A 83 5.28 4.38 13.48
N PRO A 84 5.86 3.57 12.60
CA PRO A 84 6.68 2.44 13.00
C PRO A 84 7.84 2.80 13.93
N LEU A 85 8.43 3.97 13.73
CA LEU A 85 9.56 4.41 14.55
C LEU A 85 9.14 4.82 15.97
N ALA A 86 7.85 5.01 16.24
CA ALA A 86 7.36 5.34 17.58
C ALA A 86 7.54 4.21 18.61
N VAL A 87 7.87 2.99 18.18
CA VAL A 87 8.22 1.89 19.10
C VAL A 87 9.60 2.05 19.73
N GLY A 88 10.45 2.91 19.17
CA GLY A 88 11.82 3.15 19.57
C GLY A 88 12.83 2.16 18.98
N PRO A 89 14.12 2.58 18.81
CA PRO A 89 15.13 1.81 18.08
C PRO A 89 15.42 0.43 18.69
N ALA A 90 15.56 0.34 20.01
CA ALA A 90 15.85 -0.92 20.70
C ALA A 90 14.72 -1.94 20.54
N TYR A 91 13.46 -1.47 20.66
CA TYR A 91 12.32 -2.37 20.47
C TYR A 91 12.12 -2.80 19.03
N PHE A 92 12.37 -1.91 18.09
CA PHE A 92 12.30 -2.24 16.67
C PHE A 92 13.33 -3.34 16.31
N ARG A 93 14.56 -3.25 16.84
CA ARG A 93 15.56 -4.33 16.73
C ARG A 93 15.02 -5.66 17.26
N SER A 94 14.29 -5.67 18.39
CA SER A 94 13.71 -6.89 18.93
C SER A 94 12.60 -7.48 18.05
N LEU A 95 11.87 -6.65 17.28
CA LEU A 95 10.88 -7.11 16.30
C LEU A 95 11.55 -7.67 15.03
N LEU A 96 12.72 -7.16 14.64
CA LEU A 96 13.49 -7.67 13.51
C LEU A 96 14.21 -8.98 13.82
N ALA A 97 14.65 -9.18 15.07
CA ALA A 97 15.46 -10.32 15.48
C ALA A 97 14.88 -11.71 15.11
N PRO A 98 13.56 -11.97 15.18
CA PRO A 98 12.99 -13.24 14.78
C PRO A 98 13.19 -13.63 13.32
N PHE A 99 13.41 -12.65 12.43
CA PHE A 99 13.62 -12.92 10.99
C PHE A 99 15.04 -13.39 10.70
N GLY A 100 15.97 -13.19 11.65
CA GLY A 100 17.36 -13.60 11.55
C GLY A 100 18.16 -12.83 10.49
N PRO A 101 19.47 -13.06 10.39
CA PRO A 101 20.23 -12.71 9.21
C PRO A 101 19.77 -13.67 8.11
N GLY A 102 18.91 -13.18 7.20
CA GLY A 102 18.32 -14.03 6.16
C GLY A 102 19.42 -14.77 5.38
N GLU A 103 19.45 -16.09 5.50
CA GLU A 103 20.26 -16.91 4.61
C GLU A 103 19.76 -16.67 3.19
N GLY A 104 20.58 -16.07 2.34
CA GLY A 104 20.38 -15.97 0.91
C GLY A 104 19.44 -14.88 0.39
N HIS A 105 19.31 -13.72 1.05
CA HIS A 105 18.50 -12.57 0.58
C HIS A 105 17.01 -12.86 0.32
N ALA A 106 16.48 -13.96 0.83
CA ALA A 106 15.10 -14.38 0.59
C ALA A 106 14.08 -13.53 1.38
N VAL A 107 14.48 -12.92 2.51
CA VAL A 107 13.65 -12.00 3.29
C VAL A 107 14.30 -10.62 3.30
N THR A 108 13.56 -9.61 2.88
CA THR A 108 14.00 -8.22 2.92
C THR A 108 13.08 -7.40 3.81
N HIS A 109 13.60 -6.32 4.40
CA HIS A 109 12.80 -5.41 5.23
C HIS A 109 12.65 -4.05 4.56
N ALA A 110 11.48 -3.43 4.77
CA ALA A 110 11.26 -2.03 4.47
C ALA A 110 10.48 -1.37 5.61
N VAL A 111 10.67 -0.08 5.83
CA VAL A 111 9.89 0.71 6.77
C VAL A 111 9.28 1.90 6.05
N GLN A 112 7.96 2.10 6.22
CA GLN A 112 7.30 3.32 5.76
C GLN A 112 7.07 4.22 6.97
N THR A 113 7.72 5.37 6.99
CA THR A 113 7.76 6.30 8.11
C THR A 113 7.45 7.72 7.69
N ASN A 114 6.91 8.52 8.62
CA ASN A 114 6.83 9.97 8.46
C ASN A 114 8.18 10.67 8.68
N ALA A 115 9.22 9.93 9.02
CA ALA A 115 10.60 10.31 9.24
C ALA A 115 10.87 11.31 10.40
N THR A 116 9.83 11.93 11.01
CA THR A 116 10.03 12.99 12.01
C THR A 116 10.68 12.52 13.33
N LEU A 117 10.84 11.20 13.51
CA LEU A 117 11.49 10.57 14.66
C LEU A 117 12.90 10.05 14.35
N ILE A 118 13.40 10.24 13.11
CA ILE A 118 14.74 9.81 12.74
C ILE A 118 15.79 10.68 13.45
N ASP A 119 16.66 10.01 14.17
CA ASP A 119 17.84 10.54 14.84
C ASP A 119 19.05 9.63 14.58
N GLU A 120 20.18 9.89 15.23
CA GLU A 120 21.40 9.09 15.07
C GLU A 120 21.21 7.63 15.48
N ALA A 121 20.41 7.36 16.53
CA ALA A 121 20.13 6.00 17.00
C ALA A 121 19.28 5.24 15.96
N TRP A 122 18.33 5.91 15.28
CA TRP A 122 17.60 5.33 14.18
C TRP A 122 18.47 5.11 12.95
N CYS A 123 19.36 6.04 12.60
CA CYS A 123 20.32 5.85 11.52
C CYS A 123 21.21 4.63 11.79
N GLU A 124 21.67 4.41 13.03
CA GLU A 124 22.41 3.21 13.40
C GLU A 124 21.63 1.92 13.19
N VAL A 125 20.33 1.88 13.57
CA VAL A 125 19.46 0.71 13.33
C VAL A 125 19.31 0.44 11.84
N LEU A 126 18.99 1.47 11.07
CA LEU A 126 18.70 1.37 9.64
C LEU A 126 19.94 1.05 8.80
N SER A 127 21.16 1.37 9.30
CA SER A 127 22.42 1.01 8.65
C SER A 127 22.89 -0.41 8.99
N THR A 128 22.61 -0.91 10.21
CA THR A 128 23.06 -2.23 10.66
C THR A 128 22.19 -3.37 10.19
N VAL A 129 20.92 -3.12 9.93
CA VAL A 129 19.99 -4.07 9.34
C VAL A 129 19.61 -3.56 7.94
N PRO A 130 19.65 -4.38 6.87
CA PRO A 130 19.31 -3.92 5.53
C PRO A 130 17.79 -3.63 5.40
N VAL A 131 17.36 -2.49 5.94
CA VAL A 131 15.99 -2.01 5.91
C VAL A 131 15.88 -0.88 4.87
N ARG A 132 15.08 -1.07 3.85
CA ARG A 132 14.74 -0.01 2.88
C ARG A 132 13.84 1.02 3.55
N VAL A 133 14.15 2.29 3.39
CA VAL A 133 13.38 3.39 3.99
C VAL A 133 12.45 4.01 2.96
N ALA A 134 11.16 4.13 3.30
CA ALA A 134 10.19 4.90 2.53
C ALA A 134 9.70 6.07 3.38
N VAL A 135 10.04 7.28 2.96
CA VAL A 135 9.69 8.53 3.66
C VAL A 135 8.39 9.08 3.11
N SER A 136 7.45 9.34 4.02
CA SER A 136 6.16 9.94 3.68
C SER A 136 6.25 11.47 3.72
N VAL A 137 6.25 12.12 2.56
CA VAL A 137 6.22 13.60 2.40
C VAL A 137 5.46 13.94 1.10
N ASP A 138 4.57 14.94 1.15
CA ASP A 138 3.58 15.14 0.09
C ASP A 138 4.02 16.18 -0.96
N GLY A 139 5.12 16.89 -0.73
CA GLY A 139 5.67 17.88 -1.64
C GLY A 139 6.20 19.12 -0.92
N PRO A 140 6.59 20.16 -1.67
CA PRO A 140 7.11 21.41 -1.09
C PRO A 140 5.99 22.27 -0.49
N GLY A 141 6.31 23.02 0.55
CA GLY A 141 5.45 24.05 1.13
C GLY A 141 4.03 23.56 1.46
N GLU A 142 3.03 24.24 0.91
CA GLU A 142 1.61 23.97 1.14
C GLU A 142 1.16 22.56 0.68
N ALA A 143 1.87 21.92 -0.24
CA ALA A 143 1.56 20.55 -0.64
C ALA A 143 1.68 19.57 0.56
N ASN A 144 2.52 19.90 1.55
CA ASN A 144 2.69 19.09 2.77
C ASN A 144 1.84 19.58 3.96
N ALA A 145 1.00 20.60 3.82
CA ALA A 145 0.27 21.23 4.92
C ALA A 145 -0.67 20.28 5.69
N ALA A 146 -1.14 19.21 5.03
CA ALA A 146 -1.96 18.18 5.67
C ALA A 146 -1.22 17.35 6.73
N ARG A 147 0.13 17.37 6.73
CA ARG A 147 0.98 16.60 7.65
C ARG A 147 1.39 17.45 8.85
N VAL A 148 0.59 17.42 9.88
CA VAL A 148 0.82 18.15 11.14
C VAL A 148 0.97 17.18 12.31
N ASP A 149 1.57 17.64 13.39
CA ASP A 149 1.53 16.92 14.66
C ASP A 149 0.19 17.15 15.40
N TRP A 150 0.04 16.57 16.59
CA TRP A 150 -1.19 16.68 17.38
C TRP A 150 -1.44 18.10 17.94
N ALA A 151 -0.44 18.98 17.90
CA ALA A 151 -0.57 20.41 18.26
C ALA A 151 -0.84 21.29 17.03
N GLY A 152 -0.86 20.70 15.80
CA GLY A 152 -1.08 21.42 14.56
C GLY A 152 0.19 21.99 13.92
N HIS A 153 1.38 21.67 14.43
CA HIS A 153 2.63 22.17 13.85
C HIS A 153 2.98 21.39 12.57
N PRO A 154 3.40 22.08 11.49
CA PRO A 154 3.84 21.45 10.26
C PRO A 154 5.01 20.48 10.47
N SER A 155 5.05 19.41 9.69
CA SER A 155 6.10 18.39 9.80
C SER A 155 7.24 18.56 8.77
N LEU A 156 7.09 19.38 7.73
CA LEU A 156 7.97 19.41 6.56
C LEU A 156 9.45 19.63 6.91
N GLU A 157 9.76 20.64 7.74
CA GLU A 157 11.14 20.95 8.12
C GLU A 157 11.81 19.78 8.86
N ARG A 158 11.06 19.12 9.76
CA ARG A 158 11.56 17.94 10.49
C ARG A 158 11.83 16.77 9.53
N VAL A 159 10.97 16.57 8.54
CA VAL A 159 11.14 15.52 7.52
C VAL A 159 12.36 15.81 6.65
N VAL A 160 12.53 17.04 6.17
CA VAL A 160 13.70 17.45 5.35
C VAL A 160 15.00 17.30 6.14
N SER A 161 15.00 17.70 7.43
CA SER A 161 16.14 17.50 8.33
C SER A 161 16.49 16.01 8.49
N ALA A 162 15.48 15.16 8.70
CA ALA A 162 15.64 13.71 8.82
C ALA A 162 16.20 13.07 7.53
N ILE A 163 15.72 13.49 6.36
CA ILE A 163 16.28 13.09 5.06
C ILE A 163 17.76 13.48 4.96
N GLY A 164 18.12 14.67 5.44
CA GLY A 164 19.52 15.08 5.54
C GLY A 164 20.36 14.16 6.43
N MET A 165 19.81 13.64 7.53
CA MET A 165 20.50 12.64 8.38
C MET A 165 20.65 11.30 7.67
N LEU A 166 19.61 10.78 7.03
CA LEU A 166 19.68 9.54 6.23
C LEU A 166 20.78 9.62 5.17
N ARG A 167 20.81 10.71 4.40
CA ARG A 167 21.82 10.91 3.36
C ARG A 167 23.25 10.97 3.92
N ARG A 168 23.47 11.67 5.05
CA ARG A 168 24.78 11.69 5.72
C ARG A 168 25.21 10.31 6.24
N ALA A 169 24.23 9.48 6.62
CA ALA A 169 24.46 8.11 7.03
C ALA A 169 24.62 7.11 5.87
N GLY A 170 24.53 7.57 4.62
CA GLY A 170 24.59 6.71 3.43
C GLY A 170 23.38 5.79 3.27
N ILE A 171 22.23 6.19 3.83
CA ILE A 171 20.99 5.42 3.77
C ILE A 171 20.12 5.97 2.63
N ASP A 172 19.93 5.16 1.60
CA ASP A 172 19.04 5.46 0.49
C ASP A 172 17.58 5.39 0.91
N PHE A 173 16.73 6.19 0.28
CA PHE A 173 15.31 6.23 0.61
C PHE A 173 14.42 6.41 -0.61
N ASN A 174 13.20 5.92 -0.49
CA ASN A 174 12.10 6.18 -1.42
C ASN A 174 11.17 7.25 -0.83
N MET A 175 10.52 8.03 -1.68
CA MET A 175 9.51 9.00 -1.28
C MET A 175 8.11 8.47 -1.58
N ILE A 176 7.16 8.67 -0.66
CA ILE A 176 5.74 8.41 -0.87
C ILE A 176 4.96 9.70 -0.58
N ALA A 177 4.21 10.17 -1.57
CA ALA A 177 3.40 11.38 -1.47
C ALA A 177 1.90 11.06 -1.56
N VAL A 178 1.09 11.78 -0.77
CA VAL A 178 -0.37 11.86 -0.94
C VAL A 178 -0.70 13.21 -1.55
N VAL A 179 -1.21 13.20 -2.78
CA VAL A 179 -1.54 14.39 -3.54
C VAL A 179 -3.03 14.71 -3.41
N ALA A 180 -3.36 15.81 -2.75
CA ALA A 180 -4.73 16.31 -2.61
C ALA A 180 -5.09 17.38 -3.66
N ASN A 181 -4.09 18.04 -4.24
CA ASN A 181 -4.28 19.08 -5.24
C ASN A 181 -3.61 18.68 -6.56
N VAL A 182 -4.41 18.55 -7.61
CA VAL A 182 -3.98 18.17 -8.97
C VAL A 182 -4.00 19.36 -9.95
N ALA A 183 -3.90 20.58 -9.44
CA ALA A 183 -3.82 21.79 -10.27
C ALA A 183 -2.60 21.75 -11.21
N PRO A 184 -2.65 22.47 -12.35
CA PRO A 184 -1.50 22.61 -13.25
C PRO A 184 -0.25 23.06 -12.50
N GLY A 185 0.88 22.42 -12.75
CA GLY A 185 2.16 22.66 -12.08
C GLY A 185 2.39 21.80 -10.83
N ALA A 186 1.36 21.15 -10.28
CA ALA A 186 1.50 20.34 -9.05
C ALA A 186 2.38 19.11 -9.28
N ALA A 187 2.23 18.40 -10.40
CA ALA A 187 3.06 17.25 -10.73
C ALA A 187 4.53 17.63 -10.94
N THR A 188 4.77 18.75 -11.63
CA THR A 188 6.12 19.30 -11.85
C THR A 188 6.79 19.67 -10.53
N ALA A 189 6.06 20.37 -9.64
CA ALA A 189 6.58 20.77 -8.33
C ALA A 189 6.92 19.53 -7.46
N LEU A 190 6.05 18.52 -7.44
CA LEU A 190 6.27 17.27 -6.72
C LEU A 190 7.49 16.52 -7.25
N TYR A 191 7.59 16.34 -8.57
CA TYR A 191 8.69 15.61 -9.19
C TYR A 191 10.04 16.28 -8.93
N ARG A 192 10.13 17.62 -9.14
CA ARG A 192 11.34 18.39 -8.87
C ARG A 192 11.75 18.30 -7.41
N PHE A 193 10.80 18.46 -6.49
CA PHE A 193 11.05 18.33 -5.05
C PHE A 193 11.60 16.96 -4.68
N ALA A 194 11.03 15.88 -5.23
CA ALA A 194 11.54 14.51 -5.00
C ALA A 194 12.98 14.34 -5.52
N CYS A 195 13.28 14.89 -6.70
CA CYS A 195 14.64 14.91 -7.26
C CYS A 195 15.63 15.71 -6.40
N GLU A 196 15.22 16.86 -5.86
CA GLU A 196 16.05 17.72 -4.98
C GLU A 196 16.35 17.05 -3.65
N LEU A 197 15.38 16.33 -3.08
CA LEU A 197 15.58 15.52 -1.88
C LEU A 197 16.55 14.36 -2.12
N GLY A 198 16.69 13.89 -3.36
CA GLY A 198 17.60 12.82 -3.74
C GLY A 198 17.07 11.44 -3.36
N CYS A 199 15.76 11.18 -3.49
CA CYS A 199 15.20 9.85 -3.31
C CYS A 199 15.45 8.97 -4.54
N ASP A 200 15.45 7.64 -4.36
CA ASP A 200 15.60 6.66 -5.45
C ASP A 200 14.33 6.52 -6.27
N SER A 201 13.19 6.63 -5.62
CA SER A 201 11.89 6.54 -6.28
C SER A 201 10.81 7.35 -5.57
N LEU A 202 9.85 7.80 -6.37
CA LEU A 202 8.63 8.48 -5.95
C LEU A 202 7.42 7.55 -6.15
N GLY A 203 6.65 7.33 -5.09
CA GLY A 203 5.30 6.76 -5.15
C GLY A 203 4.26 7.85 -4.97
N VAL A 204 3.28 7.92 -5.86
CA VAL A 204 2.21 8.93 -5.85
C VAL A 204 0.88 8.28 -5.53
N ASN A 205 0.28 8.65 -4.39
CA ASN A 205 -1.09 8.32 -4.06
C ASN A 205 -1.95 9.59 -4.19
N LEU A 206 -3.08 9.52 -4.87
CA LEU A 206 -4.05 10.62 -4.81
C LEU A 206 -4.84 10.53 -3.51
N ALA A 207 -5.21 11.67 -2.94
CA ALA A 207 -6.05 11.71 -1.75
C ALA A 207 -7.42 11.10 -2.06
N GLU A 208 -7.87 10.18 -1.23
CA GLU A 208 -9.06 9.36 -1.48
C GLU A 208 -9.87 9.15 -0.20
N LYS A 209 -11.18 8.96 -0.32
CA LYS A 209 -12.04 8.59 0.80
C LYS A 209 -11.66 7.21 1.31
N LYS A 210 -11.18 7.13 2.57
CA LYS A 210 -10.69 5.88 3.14
C LYS A 210 -10.67 5.91 4.66
N GLY A 211 -11.10 4.83 5.30
CA GLY A 211 -11.04 4.66 6.75
C GLY A 211 -11.77 5.76 7.51
N VAL A 212 -11.09 6.38 8.49
CA VAL A 212 -11.66 7.51 9.25
C VAL A 212 -11.65 8.83 8.48
N TYR A 213 -10.93 8.90 7.38
CA TYR A 213 -10.95 10.05 6.48
C TYR A 213 -12.19 10.01 5.57
N GLY A 214 -13.20 10.79 5.92
CA GLY A 214 -14.52 10.79 5.28
C GLY A 214 -14.59 11.36 3.86
N GLY A 215 -13.51 11.93 3.34
CA GLY A 215 -13.45 12.43 1.97
C GLY A 215 -12.55 13.65 1.86
N GLY A 216 -11.65 13.63 0.86
CA GLY A 216 -11.20 14.81 0.13
C GLY A 216 -12.23 15.12 -0.95
N GLN A 217 -12.19 16.30 -1.50
CA GLN A 217 -12.93 16.60 -2.71
C GLN A 217 -12.53 15.58 -3.77
N GLU A 218 -13.52 15.04 -4.48
CA GLU A 218 -13.23 14.33 -5.72
C GLU A 218 -12.39 15.28 -6.58
N PRO A 219 -11.25 14.86 -7.11
CA PRO A 219 -10.47 15.72 -7.99
C PRO A 219 -11.23 15.84 -9.31
N GLU A 220 -12.29 16.68 -9.33
CA GLU A 220 -13.00 16.99 -10.56
C GLU A 220 -12.05 17.71 -11.50
N GLY A 221 -11.77 17.07 -12.63
CA GLY A 221 -11.24 17.72 -13.81
C GLY A 221 -9.74 17.86 -13.97
N GLY A 222 -8.88 17.68 -13.01
CA GLY A 222 -7.42 17.89 -13.17
C GLY A 222 -6.55 16.63 -13.24
N VAL A 223 -7.12 15.48 -12.89
CA VAL A 223 -6.35 14.25 -12.64
C VAL A 223 -5.63 13.72 -13.88
N VAL A 224 -6.27 13.71 -15.03
CA VAL A 224 -5.63 13.29 -16.29
C VAL A 224 -4.48 14.23 -16.64
N GLY A 225 -4.69 15.55 -16.48
CA GLY A 225 -3.66 16.57 -16.69
C GLY A 225 -2.48 16.40 -15.73
N PHE A 226 -2.73 16.09 -14.45
CA PHE A 226 -1.68 15.81 -13.47
C PHE A 226 -0.80 14.61 -13.89
N TRP A 227 -1.41 13.50 -14.29
CA TRP A 227 -0.65 12.32 -14.73
C TRP A 227 0.08 12.57 -16.06
N GLN A 228 -0.53 13.32 -16.98
CA GLN A 228 0.13 13.73 -18.22
C GLN A 228 1.35 14.62 -17.93
N GLU A 229 1.22 15.58 -17.04
CA GLU A 229 2.31 16.47 -16.62
C GLU A 229 3.43 15.70 -15.92
N LEU A 230 3.09 14.75 -15.02
CA LEU A 230 4.07 13.91 -14.33
C LEU A 230 4.86 13.05 -15.34
N ALA A 231 4.18 12.44 -16.31
CA ALA A 231 4.81 11.67 -17.36
C ALA A 231 5.76 12.53 -18.22
N ALA A 232 5.34 13.75 -18.57
CA ALA A 232 6.15 14.69 -19.32
C ALA A 232 7.42 15.12 -18.54
N CYS A 233 7.28 15.46 -17.27
CA CYS A 233 8.42 15.82 -16.41
C CYS A 233 9.42 14.67 -16.28
N TRP A 234 8.92 13.47 -16.03
CA TRP A 234 9.76 12.29 -15.89
C TRP A 234 10.48 11.94 -17.19
N GLN A 235 9.80 12.02 -18.34
CA GLN A 235 10.42 11.73 -19.63
C GLN A 235 11.49 12.75 -20.01
N ALA A 236 11.29 14.03 -19.67
CA ALA A 236 12.25 15.10 -19.94
C ALA A 236 13.54 14.98 -19.13
N ASP A 237 13.45 14.46 -17.89
CA ASP A 237 14.58 14.36 -16.95
C ASP A 237 14.39 13.15 -16.01
N PRO A 238 14.66 11.91 -16.45
CA PRO A 238 14.33 10.68 -15.72
C PRO A 238 15.35 10.34 -14.62
N ARG A 239 15.53 11.24 -13.65
CA ARG A 239 16.52 11.08 -12.56
C ARG A 239 16.12 10.08 -11.51
N ILE A 240 14.84 9.92 -11.26
CA ILE A 240 14.30 9.00 -10.26
C ILE A 240 13.21 8.12 -10.88
N ARG A 241 12.97 6.97 -10.29
CA ARG A 241 11.84 6.13 -10.69
C ARG A 241 10.54 6.72 -10.18
N VAL A 242 9.45 6.59 -10.95
CA VAL A 242 8.08 6.91 -10.51
C VAL A 242 7.26 5.64 -10.55
N ARG A 243 6.86 5.13 -9.38
CA ARG A 243 6.20 3.82 -9.22
C ARG A 243 5.00 3.62 -10.15
N GLU A 244 4.14 4.62 -10.26
CA GLU A 244 2.92 4.57 -11.07
C GLU A 244 3.23 4.53 -12.57
N LEU A 245 4.21 5.32 -13.01
CA LEU A 245 4.67 5.33 -14.40
C LEU A 245 5.36 4.01 -14.74
N ASP A 246 6.25 3.51 -13.88
CA ASP A 246 6.91 2.19 -14.07
C ASP A 246 5.89 1.08 -14.27
N HIS A 247 4.83 1.07 -13.45
CA HIS A 247 3.76 0.07 -13.56
C HIS A 247 2.97 0.22 -14.86
N ALA A 248 2.61 1.44 -15.24
CA ALA A 248 1.84 1.70 -16.46
C ALA A 248 2.66 1.40 -17.72
N TYR A 249 3.91 1.87 -17.81
CA TYR A 249 4.77 1.57 -18.95
C TYR A 249 5.15 0.09 -19.06
N THR A 250 5.26 -0.61 -17.94
CA THR A 250 5.44 -2.06 -17.96
C THR A 250 4.23 -2.75 -18.56
N TYR A 251 3.02 -2.34 -18.15
CA TYR A 251 1.79 -2.85 -18.74
C TYR A 251 1.68 -2.56 -20.24
N ILE A 252 1.95 -1.32 -20.66
CA ILE A 252 1.88 -0.93 -22.07
C ILE A 252 2.85 -1.78 -22.92
N ARG A 253 4.07 -2.03 -22.43
CA ARG A 253 5.03 -2.89 -23.13
C ARG A 253 4.55 -4.35 -23.24
N GLU A 254 3.97 -4.90 -22.16
CA GLU A 254 3.37 -6.25 -22.17
C GLU A 254 2.19 -6.31 -23.14
N GLU A 255 1.35 -5.27 -23.18
CA GLU A 255 0.19 -5.17 -24.11
C GLU A 255 0.65 -5.19 -25.57
N LEU A 256 1.60 -4.33 -25.92
CA LEU A 256 2.17 -4.24 -27.26
C LEU A 256 2.85 -5.56 -27.71
N ALA A 257 3.34 -6.34 -26.76
CA ALA A 257 3.89 -7.67 -26.99
C ALA A 257 2.83 -8.79 -27.06
N GLY A 258 1.53 -8.45 -26.96
CA GLY A 258 0.42 -9.41 -26.97
C GLY A 258 0.20 -10.14 -25.65
N GLY A 259 0.74 -9.65 -24.54
CA GLY A 259 0.68 -10.31 -23.22
C GLY A 259 -0.51 -9.96 -22.32
N ALA A 260 -1.42 -9.07 -22.74
CA ALA A 260 -2.51 -8.58 -21.91
C ALA A 260 -3.49 -9.68 -21.44
N ALA A 261 -3.84 -10.61 -22.33
CA ALA A 261 -4.72 -11.72 -21.96
C ALA A 261 -4.09 -12.60 -20.88
N GLN A 262 -2.80 -12.94 -21.01
CA GLN A 262 -2.08 -13.72 -20.01
C GLN A 262 -1.97 -12.96 -18.67
N ARG A 263 -1.79 -11.64 -18.72
CA ARG A 263 -1.79 -10.80 -17.51
C ARG A 263 -3.15 -10.81 -16.83
N ALA A 264 -4.24 -10.73 -17.59
CA ALA A 264 -5.60 -10.79 -17.05
C ALA A 264 -5.91 -12.12 -16.34
N ASP A 265 -5.23 -13.19 -16.66
CA ASP A 265 -5.43 -14.52 -16.06
C ASP A 265 -4.53 -14.80 -14.83
N ARG A 266 -3.51 -13.99 -14.59
CA ARG A 266 -2.65 -14.18 -13.41
C ARG A 266 -3.45 -14.01 -12.12
N PRO A 267 -3.20 -14.78 -11.03
CA PRO A 267 -3.79 -14.52 -9.73
C PRO A 267 -3.48 -13.10 -9.22
N VAL A 268 -4.38 -12.52 -8.44
CA VAL A 268 -4.12 -11.28 -7.72
C VAL A 268 -3.12 -11.59 -6.62
N MET A 269 -1.99 -10.87 -6.61
CA MET A 269 -1.01 -11.00 -5.54
C MET A 269 -1.59 -10.36 -4.27
N PRO A 270 -1.74 -11.11 -3.18
CA PRO A 270 -2.21 -10.56 -1.92
C PRO A 270 -1.19 -9.57 -1.35
N LEU A 271 -1.69 -8.53 -0.70
CA LEU A 271 -0.90 -7.63 0.13
C LEU A 271 -1.42 -7.75 1.57
N PRO A 272 -1.05 -8.83 2.28
CA PRO A 272 -1.54 -9.07 3.62
C PRO A 272 -0.94 -8.12 4.64
N LEU A 273 -1.71 -7.87 5.70
CA LEU A 273 -1.26 -7.18 6.90
C LEU A 273 -1.40 -8.11 8.11
N VAL A 274 -0.39 -8.11 8.99
CA VAL A 274 -0.51 -8.58 10.36
C VAL A 274 -0.54 -7.37 11.28
N ALA A 275 -1.64 -7.20 11.98
CA ALA A 275 -1.85 -6.09 12.91
C ALA A 275 -1.02 -6.27 14.19
N TRP A 276 -0.96 -5.23 15.02
CA TRP A 276 -0.18 -5.19 16.26
C TRP A 276 -0.52 -6.34 17.24
N ASP A 277 -1.74 -6.84 17.23
CA ASP A 277 -2.26 -7.94 18.08
C ASP A 277 -2.16 -9.33 17.44
N GLY A 278 -1.65 -9.40 16.22
CA GLY A 278 -1.51 -10.65 15.47
C GLY A 278 -2.67 -10.96 14.53
N ASP A 279 -3.70 -10.14 14.46
CA ASP A 279 -4.79 -10.30 13.50
C ASP A 279 -4.28 -10.21 12.06
N PHE A 280 -4.72 -11.18 11.25
CA PHE A 280 -4.28 -11.33 9.86
C PHE A 280 -5.36 -10.87 8.88
N LEU A 281 -5.01 -9.93 8.03
CA LEU A 281 -5.82 -9.48 6.90
C LEU A 281 -5.12 -9.89 5.60
N PRO A 282 -5.65 -10.83 4.82
CA PRO A 282 -4.99 -11.31 3.59
C PRO A 282 -4.96 -10.28 2.45
N ILE A 283 -5.92 -9.36 2.43
CA ILE A 283 -6.06 -8.26 1.45
C ILE A 283 -6.61 -7.02 2.15
N GLY A 284 -6.47 -5.85 1.54
CA GLY A 284 -7.08 -4.63 2.06
C GLY A 284 -6.55 -4.23 3.44
N ALA A 285 -5.24 -4.09 3.56
CA ALA A 285 -4.55 -3.72 4.80
C ALA A 285 -5.17 -2.50 5.53
N GLU A 286 -5.79 -1.60 4.78
CA GLU A 286 -6.45 -0.41 5.28
C GLU A 286 -7.78 -0.69 6.01
N LEU A 287 -8.29 -1.91 5.92
CA LEU A 287 -9.45 -2.38 6.68
C LEU A 287 -9.10 -2.76 8.13
N ALA A 288 -7.81 -2.77 8.49
CA ALA A 288 -7.37 -3.12 9.84
C ALA A 288 -7.97 -2.18 10.90
N GLY A 289 -8.54 -2.76 11.94
CA GLY A 289 -9.22 -2.02 13.01
C GLY A 289 -10.67 -1.62 12.69
N PHE A 290 -11.15 -1.87 11.48
CA PHE A 290 -12.54 -1.62 11.10
C PHE A 290 -13.42 -2.86 11.21
N ARG A 291 -14.73 -2.63 11.27
CA ARG A 291 -15.77 -3.66 11.34
C ARG A 291 -16.84 -3.39 10.30
N SER A 292 -17.29 -4.45 9.65
CA SER A 292 -18.44 -4.39 8.75
C SER A 292 -19.71 -4.83 9.50
N PRO A 293 -20.86 -4.20 9.28
CA PRO A 293 -22.13 -4.69 9.79
C PRO A 293 -22.45 -6.12 9.32
N ARG A 294 -22.01 -6.50 8.12
CA ARG A 294 -22.26 -7.81 7.51
C ARG A 294 -21.26 -8.87 7.95
N HIS A 295 -19.98 -8.52 8.08
CA HIS A 295 -18.89 -9.49 8.26
C HIS A 295 -18.23 -9.43 9.64
N GLY A 296 -18.61 -8.48 10.50
CA GLY A 296 -17.89 -8.22 11.74
C GLY A 296 -16.50 -7.60 11.50
N PRO A 297 -15.48 -7.94 12.32
CA PRO A 297 -14.12 -7.43 12.11
C PRO A 297 -13.53 -7.96 10.80
N PHE A 298 -12.75 -7.15 10.12
CA PHE A 298 -11.98 -7.57 8.97
C PHE A 298 -10.72 -8.32 9.46
N SER A 299 -10.89 -9.59 9.75
CA SER A 299 -9.80 -10.51 10.13
C SER A 299 -10.04 -11.85 9.46
N ALA A 300 -8.98 -12.58 9.15
CA ALA A 300 -9.00 -13.95 8.66
C ALA A 300 -8.46 -14.94 9.72
N GLY A 301 -8.27 -14.48 10.95
CA GLY A 301 -7.72 -15.20 12.07
C GLY A 301 -6.50 -14.51 12.66
N ASN A 302 -5.87 -15.13 13.66
CA ASN A 302 -4.74 -14.56 14.39
C ASN A 302 -3.50 -15.47 14.26
N VAL A 303 -2.34 -14.87 14.01
CA VAL A 303 -1.08 -15.61 13.80
C VAL A 303 -0.55 -16.28 15.05
N LEU A 304 -1.03 -15.90 16.23
CA LEU A 304 -0.69 -16.54 17.50
C LEU A 304 -1.45 -17.86 17.70
N ASP A 305 -2.63 -18.00 17.07
CA ASP A 305 -3.49 -19.18 17.19
C ASP A 305 -3.31 -20.14 16.01
N THR A 306 -2.99 -19.61 14.84
CA THR A 306 -2.90 -20.38 13.59
C THR A 306 -1.69 -19.94 12.78
N PRO A 307 -0.86 -20.87 12.28
CA PRO A 307 0.30 -20.53 11.45
C PRO A 307 -0.07 -19.65 10.24
N LEU A 308 0.76 -18.64 9.97
CA LEU A 308 0.52 -17.65 8.92
C LEU A 308 0.29 -18.28 7.53
N ALA A 309 1.05 -19.31 7.18
CA ALA A 309 0.88 -20.03 5.91
C ALA A 309 -0.49 -20.72 5.80
N VAL A 310 -1.03 -21.23 6.91
CA VAL A 310 -2.37 -21.84 6.97
C VAL A 310 -3.46 -20.79 6.81
N LEU A 311 -3.31 -19.62 7.47
CA LEU A 311 -4.24 -18.49 7.32
C LEU A 311 -4.27 -17.99 5.88
N ALA A 312 -3.11 -17.84 5.25
CA ALA A 312 -3.00 -17.39 3.87
C ALA A 312 -3.64 -18.37 2.88
N ALA A 313 -3.35 -19.67 3.01
CA ALA A 313 -3.92 -20.71 2.14
C ALA A 313 -5.45 -20.81 2.24
N ARG A 314 -6.03 -20.45 3.39
CA ARG A 314 -7.48 -20.48 3.62
C ARG A 314 -8.17 -19.13 3.39
N ALA A 315 -7.43 -18.09 3.04
CA ALA A 315 -7.93 -16.72 2.95
C ALA A 315 -9.16 -16.58 2.03
N HIS A 316 -9.17 -17.27 0.89
CA HIS A 316 -10.27 -17.26 -0.09
C HIS A 316 -11.61 -17.79 0.48
N LYS A 317 -11.58 -18.56 1.60
CA LYS A 317 -12.76 -19.09 2.28
C LYS A 317 -13.40 -18.11 3.28
N VAL A 318 -12.68 -17.02 3.61
CA VAL A 318 -13.18 -16.01 4.54
C VAL A 318 -14.27 -15.19 3.85
N PRO A 319 -15.49 -15.05 4.42
CA PRO A 319 -16.64 -14.47 3.72
C PRO A 319 -16.39 -13.09 3.12
N TRP A 320 -15.74 -12.18 3.86
CA TRP A 320 -15.44 -10.84 3.34
C TRP A 320 -14.38 -10.84 2.24
N VAL A 321 -13.45 -11.79 2.28
CA VAL A 321 -12.45 -11.98 1.21
C VAL A 321 -13.13 -12.52 -0.04
N ALA A 322 -14.03 -13.49 0.12
CA ALA A 322 -14.81 -14.04 -0.99
C ALA A 322 -15.63 -12.95 -1.70
N ASP A 323 -16.29 -12.04 -0.95
CA ASP A 323 -16.99 -10.89 -1.52
C ASP A 323 -16.03 -9.97 -2.30
N ALA A 324 -14.85 -9.71 -1.77
CA ALA A 324 -13.85 -8.89 -2.47
C ALA A 324 -13.39 -9.56 -3.79
N LEU A 325 -13.18 -10.87 -3.80
CA LEU A 325 -12.81 -11.64 -4.99
C LEU A 325 -13.97 -11.70 -6.01
N ALA A 326 -15.22 -11.73 -5.56
CA ALA A 326 -16.38 -11.57 -6.43
C ALA A 326 -16.35 -10.20 -7.15
N GLY A 327 -15.92 -9.15 -6.45
CA GLY A 327 -15.68 -7.84 -7.06
C GLY A 327 -14.57 -7.83 -8.13
N VAL A 328 -13.51 -8.62 -7.94
CA VAL A 328 -12.47 -8.82 -8.97
C VAL A 328 -13.07 -9.49 -10.21
N THR A 329 -13.88 -10.53 -10.00
CA THR A 329 -14.59 -11.23 -11.08
C THR A 329 -15.55 -10.30 -11.84
N SER A 330 -16.27 -9.42 -11.13
CA SER A 330 -17.13 -8.41 -11.74
C SER A 330 -16.34 -7.39 -12.56
N CYS A 331 -15.21 -6.89 -12.03
CA CYS A 331 -14.32 -6.00 -12.78
C CYS A 331 -13.81 -6.66 -14.07
N ARG A 332 -13.44 -7.94 -14.02
CA ARG A 332 -12.97 -8.68 -15.22
C ARG A 332 -14.02 -8.69 -16.34
N LYS A 333 -15.29 -8.78 -15.98
CA LYS A 333 -16.40 -8.87 -16.95
C LYS A 333 -16.77 -7.53 -17.58
N HIS A 334 -16.52 -6.41 -16.89
CA HIS A 334 -17.13 -5.14 -17.24
C HIS A 334 -16.15 -3.97 -17.40
N CYS A 335 -14.84 -4.17 -17.13
CA CYS A 335 -13.88 -3.08 -17.14
C CYS A 335 -12.78 -3.31 -18.17
N ASP A 336 -12.64 -2.39 -19.14
CA ASP A 336 -11.63 -2.44 -20.19
C ASP A 336 -10.19 -2.31 -19.63
N TYR A 337 -10.03 -1.68 -18.46
CA TYR A 337 -8.76 -1.52 -17.76
C TYR A 337 -8.41 -2.70 -16.85
N PHE A 338 -9.17 -3.81 -16.89
CA PHE A 338 -8.96 -4.92 -15.96
C PHE A 338 -7.56 -5.52 -16.08
N ALA A 339 -7.05 -5.75 -17.26
CA ALA A 339 -5.73 -6.31 -17.47
C ALA A 339 -4.61 -5.46 -16.82
N TYR A 340 -4.79 -4.14 -16.78
CA TYR A 340 -3.91 -3.20 -16.08
C TYR A 340 -4.12 -3.22 -14.57
N CYS A 341 -5.36 -3.00 -14.12
CA CYS A 341 -5.72 -2.72 -12.73
C CYS A 341 -5.87 -3.97 -11.86
N ARG A 342 -6.33 -5.09 -12.41
CA ARG A 342 -6.57 -6.38 -11.75
C ARG A 342 -7.66 -6.34 -10.66
N GLY A 343 -8.66 -5.48 -10.82
CA GLY A 343 -9.87 -5.44 -9.97
C GLY A 343 -9.84 -4.47 -8.81
N GLY A 344 -8.83 -3.61 -8.72
CA GLY A 344 -8.76 -2.55 -7.71
C GLY A 344 -8.42 -3.05 -6.31
N GLN A 345 -8.68 -2.21 -5.30
CA GLN A 345 -8.42 -2.50 -3.89
C GLN A 345 -9.71 -2.72 -3.12
N ALA A 346 -9.78 -3.78 -2.32
CA ALA A 346 -10.95 -4.13 -1.51
C ALA A 346 -11.33 -3.01 -0.52
N ALA A 347 -10.35 -2.37 0.10
CA ALA A 347 -10.58 -1.27 1.04
C ALA A 347 -11.26 -0.06 0.39
N ASN A 348 -10.81 0.35 -0.81
CA ASN A 348 -11.45 1.45 -1.53
C ASN A 348 -12.90 1.15 -1.88
N LYS A 349 -13.17 -0.07 -2.38
CA LYS A 349 -14.54 -0.50 -2.65
C LYS A 349 -15.42 -0.37 -1.40
N TYR A 350 -14.92 -0.90 -0.27
CA TYR A 350 -15.68 -0.85 0.97
C TYR A 350 -15.93 0.57 1.49
N PHE A 351 -14.89 1.42 1.55
CA PHE A 351 -15.04 2.77 2.11
C PHE A 351 -15.80 3.73 1.21
N GLU A 352 -15.77 3.52 -0.10
CA GLU A 352 -16.52 4.36 -1.06
C GLU A 352 -17.99 3.91 -1.20
N THR A 353 -18.24 2.60 -1.23
CA THR A 353 -19.56 2.05 -1.61
C THR A 353 -20.26 1.26 -0.51
N GLY A 354 -19.60 0.97 0.61
CA GLY A 354 -20.08 0.06 1.65
C GLY A 354 -20.03 -1.42 1.28
N ARG A 355 -19.50 -1.76 0.09
CA ARG A 355 -19.46 -3.12 -0.46
C ARG A 355 -18.06 -3.49 -0.92
N LEU A 356 -17.70 -4.76 -0.78
CA LEU A 356 -16.42 -5.30 -1.24
C LEU A 356 -16.48 -5.78 -2.69
N ASP A 357 -17.66 -6.13 -3.17
CA ASP A 357 -17.92 -6.72 -4.49
C ASP A 357 -18.28 -5.67 -5.58
N SER A 358 -18.20 -4.37 -5.26
CA SER A 358 -18.38 -3.29 -6.22
C SER A 358 -17.28 -3.29 -7.29
N THR A 359 -17.56 -2.65 -8.43
CA THR A 359 -16.63 -2.56 -9.55
C THR A 359 -15.84 -1.26 -9.51
N GLU A 360 -16.32 -0.23 -10.16
CA GLU A 360 -15.66 1.06 -10.26
C GLU A 360 -15.77 1.86 -8.96
N THR A 361 -14.69 2.58 -8.63
CA THR A 361 -14.59 3.49 -7.49
C THR A 361 -13.92 4.78 -7.95
N VAL A 362 -14.03 5.85 -7.18
CA VAL A 362 -13.33 7.12 -7.43
C VAL A 362 -11.82 6.88 -7.47
N TYR A 363 -11.30 6.08 -6.54
CA TYR A 363 -9.90 5.67 -6.56
C TYR A 363 -9.50 5.01 -7.88
N CYS A 364 -10.28 4.03 -8.33
CA CYS A 364 -9.99 3.28 -9.55
C CYS A 364 -9.96 4.23 -10.77
N ARG A 365 -10.93 5.15 -10.87
CA ARG A 365 -10.94 6.17 -11.90
C ARG A 365 -9.72 7.08 -11.83
N ALA A 366 -9.45 7.66 -10.68
CA ALA A 366 -8.38 8.64 -10.50
C ALA A 366 -6.98 8.03 -10.66
N SER A 367 -6.73 6.88 -10.02
CA SER A 367 -5.39 6.30 -9.87
C SER A 367 -5.08 5.17 -10.87
N LYS A 368 -6.04 4.75 -11.70
CA LYS A 368 -5.84 3.71 -12.73
C LYS A 368 -6.25 4.19 -14.11
N ILE A 369 -7.52 4.55 -14.30
CA ILE A 369 -8.03 4.96 -15.61
C ILE A 369 -7.40 6.29 -16.04
N ASN A 370 -7.55 7.34 -15.22
CA ASN A 370 -7.03 8.67 -15.54
C ASN A 370 -5.49 8.71 -15.61
N LEU A 371 -4.80 7.83 -14.86
CA LEU A 371 -3.35 7.65 -15.02
C LEU A 371 -3.02 7.16 -16.43
N MET A 372 -3.66 6.10 -16.88
CA MET A 372 -3.43 5.55 -18.22
C MET A 372 -3.77 6.56 -19.31
N GLU A 373 -4.93 7.23 -19.19
CA GLU A 373 -5.33 8.29 -20.13
C GLU A 373 -4.32 9.45 -20.15
N GLY A 374 -3.79 9.86 -19.01
CA GLY A 374 -2.76 10.90 -18.93
C GLY A 374 -1.48 10.52 -19.67
N ILE A 375 -1.03 9.28 -19.51
CA ILE A 375 0.15 8.75 -20.21
C ILE A 375 -0.10 8.68 -21.72
N LEU A 376 -1.26 8.18 -22.15
CA LEU A 376 -1.59 8.09 -23.57
C LEU A 376 -1.68 9.45 -24.22
N ARG A 377 -2.33 10.44 -23.60
CA ARG A 377 -2.35 11.84 -24.08
C ARG A 377 -0.98 12.47 -24.15
N HIS A 378 -0.07 12.12 -23.24
CA HIS A 378 1.32 12.57 -23.32
C HIS A 378 2.03 11.96 -24.53
N ALA A 379 1.89 10.66 -24.77
CA ALA A 379 2.49 9.99 -25.92
C ALA A 379 1.97 10.52 -27.27
N GLU A 380 0.67 10.77 -27.39
CA GLU A 380 0.09 11.37 -28.60
C GLU A 380 0.69 12.73 -28.94
N ARG A 381 0.91 13.59 -27.94
CA ARG A 381 1.54 14.92 -28.15
C ARG A 381 3.03 14.84 -28.52
N ALA A 382 3.72 13.80 -28.07
CA ALA A 382 5.13 13.61 -28.41
C ALA A 382 5.34 13.06 -29.82
N CYS A 383 4.29 12.56 -30.48
CA CYS A 383 4.31 12.07 -31.86
C CYS A 383 3.90 13.13 -32.90
N VAL A 384 3.45 14.31 -32.49
CA VAL A 384 3.09 15.46 -33.34
C VAL A 384 4.20 16.50 -33.30
#